data_9612fe06c5715f9b7d52f00b8be9504b
#
_entry.id   9612fe06c5715f9b7d52f00b8be9504b
#
_cell.length_a   1.000
_cell.length_b   1.000
_cell.length_c   1.000
_cell.angle_alpha   90.00
_cell.angle_beta   90.00
_cell.angle_gamma   90.00
#
_symmetry.space_group_name_H-M   'P 1'
#
loop_
_entity.id
_entity.type
_entity.pdbx_description
1 polymer ?
#
loop_
_entity_poly.entity_id
_entity_poly.type
_entity_poly.pdbx_seq_one_letter_code
_entity_poly.pdbx_strand_id
1 'polypeptide(L)'
;MSIHSTDTHIGLAHCESCDLTSNLWLCLSCGALGCGRAQFGGTGGNGHALAHFTATQHPICVKLGTITPEGGAGVYRHASRDHWVTVCIDIYCYACNDARLDPELTTHLATFGINVMSQKKTEKSMTELVRHFHQGVFRDAHAPCSKSNKI
;
A
#
# COMPACT_ATOMS: atom_id res chain seq x y z
N MET A 1 -18.96 27.31 15.52
CA MET A 1 -18.95 26.14 14.60
C MET A 1 -17.49 25.79 14.35
N SER A 2 -16.99 24.78 15.02
CA SER A 2 -15.58 24.36 14.91
C SER A 2 -15.45 23.41 13.73
N ILE A 3 -14.78 23.88 12.68
CA ILE A 3 -14.30 23.03 11.59
C ILE A 3 -13.07 22.29 12.12
N HIS A 4 -13.26 21.07 12.56
CA HIS A 4 -12.14 20.17 12.79
C HIS A 4 -11.58 19.77 11.42
N SER A 5 -10.53 20.48 11.02
CA SER A 5 -9.61 19.97 10.01
C SER A 5 -8.92 18.75 10.62
N THR A 6 -9.47 17.58 10.39
CA THR A 6 -8.78 16.33 10.66
C THR A 6 -7.72 16.14 9.58
N ASP A 7 -6.60 16.79 9.77
CA ASP A 7 -5.35 16.43 9.09
C ASP A 7 -4.99 15.05 9.66
N THR A 8 -5.44 14.00 8.98
CA THR A 8 -5.21 12.62 9.41
C THR A 8 -3.75 12.30 9.09
N HIS A 9 -2.87 12.65 10.03
CA HIS A 9 -1.50 12.17 10.01
C HIS A 9 -1.53 10.65 10.08
N ILE A 10 -1.18 9.99 8.98
CA ILE A 10 -1.07 8.52 8.91
C ILE A 10 -0.19 7.96 10.05
N GLY A 11 0.71 8.77 10.61
CA GLY A 11 1.54 8.38 11.74
C GLY A 11 0.81 8.06 13.04
N LEU A 12 -0.49 8.39 13.16
CA LEU A 12 -1.35 8.04 14.30
C LEU A 12 -2.43 7.01 13.94
N ALA A 13 -2.45 6.55 12.68
CA ALA A 13 -3.43 5.57 12.24
C ALA A 13 -3.14 4.20 12.88
N HIS A 14 -4.19 3.50 13.26
CA HIS A 14 -4.12 2.12 13.77
C HIS A 14 -5.22 1.27 13.15
N CYS A 15 -5.07 -0.04 13.24
CA CYS A 15 -6.12 -0.97 12.81
C CYS A 15 -7.39 -0.77 13.66
N GLU A 16 -8.56 -0.72 13.02
CA GLU A 16 -9.83 -0.53 13.73
C GLU A 16 -10.19 -1.70 14.66
N SER A 17 -9.59 -2.87 14.43
CA SER A 17 -9.88 -4.09 15.20
C SER A 17 -8.76 -4.52 16.14
N CYS A 18 -7.60 -3.84 16.14
CA CYS A 18 -6.49 -4.10 17.06
C CYS A 18 -5.54 -2.89 17.11
N ASP A 19 -4.55 -2.94 18.02
CA ASP A 19 -3.64 -1.83 18.30
C ASP A 19 -2.43 -1.74 17.31
N LEU A 20 -2.44 -2.49 16.22
CA LEU A 20 -1.37 -2.43 15.24
C LEU A 20 -1.39 -1.09 14.49
N THR A 21 -0.23 -0.45 14.45
CA THR A 21 0.02 0.82 13.76
C THR A 21 0.85 0.67 12.48
N SER A 22 1.22 -0.54 12.15
CA SER A 22 1.97 -0.90 10.95
C SER A 22 1.26 -1.98 10.15
N ASN A 23 1.67 -2.19 8.90
CA ASN A 23 1.01 -3.12 7.98
C ASN A 23 -0.49 -2.83 7.82
N LEU A 24 -0.82 -1.52 7.74
CA LEU A 24 -2.20 -1.07 7.64
C LEU A 24 -2.65 -0.98 6.18
N TRP A 25 -3.86 -1.44 5.94
CA TRP A 25 -4.52 -1.44 4.65
C TRP A 25 -5.82 -0.66 4.73
N LEU A 26 -5.94 0.35 3.87
CA LEU A 26 -7.12 1.20 3.74
C LEU A 26 -8.04 0.62 2.67
N CYS A 27 -9.29 0.39 3.02
CA CYS A 27 -10.32 0.03 2.05
C CYS A 27 -10.69 1.23 1.18
N LEU A 28 -10.46 1.14 -0.13
CA LEU A 28 -10.77 2.24 -1.06
C LEU A 28 -12.27 2.41 -1.34
N SER A 29 -13.11 1.51 -0.84
CA SER A 29 -14.56 1.65 -0.96
C SER A 29 -15.20 2.42 0.20
N CYS A 30 -14.71 2.27 1.43
CA CYS A 30 -15.34 2.85 2.62
C CYS A 30 -14.38 3.55 3.59
N GLY A 31 -13.07 3.45 3.38
CA GLY A 31 -12.07 4.08 4.25
C GLY A 31 -11.75 3.31 5.54
N ALA A 32 -12.29 2.11 5.74
CA ALA A 32 -11.96 1.28 6.90
C ALA A 32 -10.49 0.87 6.91
N LEU A 33 -9.86 0.90 8.07
CA LEU A 33 -8.48 0.51 8.29
C LEU A 33 -8.37 -0.87 8.94
N GLY A 34 -7.75 -1.80 8.25
CA GLY A 34 -7.44 -3.12 8.78
C GLY A 34 -5.97 -3.45 8.64
N CYS A 35 -5.41 -4.24 9.56
CA CYS A 35 -4.06 -4.77 9.39
C CYS A 35 -4.04 -5.92 8.38
N GLY A 36 -2.93 -6.03 7.66
CA GLY A 36 -2.68 -7.14 6.76
C GLY A 36 -2.41 -8.46 7.50
N ARG A 37 -2.12 -9.50 6.76
CA ARG A 37 -1.64 -10.77 7.31
C ARG A 37 -0.21 -10.61 7.83
N ALA A 38 0.18 -11.43 8.79
CA ALA A 38 1.57 -11.52 9.22
C ALA A 38 2.46 -11.86 8.01
N GLN A 39 3.55 -11.10 7.87
CA GLN A 39 4.50 -11.28 6.77
C GLN A 39 5.76 -11.94 7.28
N PHE A 40 6.25 -12.92 6.55
CA PHE A 40 7.50 -13.58 6.88
C PHE A 40 8.66 -12.58 6.81
N GLY A 41 9.39 -12.43 7.91
CA GLY A 41 10.48 -11.46 8.01
C GLY A 41 10.06 -9.99 8.03
N GLY A 42 8.76 -9.72 8.16
CA GLY A 42 8.17 -8.40 8.17
C GLY A 42 7.39 -8.06 9.42
N THR A 43 6.53 -7.06 9.31
CA THR A 43 5.62 -6.62 10.37
C THR A 43 4.54 -7.65 10.65
N GLY A 44 4.11 -7.73 11.91
CA GLY A 44 2.99 -8.55 12.32
C GLY A 44 1.67 -8.13 11.68
N GLY A 45 0.68 -8.99 11.72
CA GLY A 45 -0.65 -8.70 11.22
C GLY A 45 -1.65 -9.77 11.63
N ASN A 46 -2.88 -9.37 11.85
CA ASN A 46 -3.98 -10.25 12.28
C ASN A 46 -5.01 -10.50 11.17
N GLY A 47 -4.78 -9.97 9.96
CA GLY A 47 -5.64 -10.20 8.80
C GLY A 47 -6.99 -9.46 8.85
N HIS A 48 -7.10 -8.36 9.58
CA HIS A 48 -8.35 -7.62 9.71
C HIS A 48 -8.81 -6.96 8.41
N ALA A 49 -7.90 -6.60 7.50
CA ALA A 49 -8.28 -6.15 6.15
C ALA A 49 -8.97 -7.25 5.34
N LEU A 50 -8.52 -8.50 5.45
CA LEU A 50 -9.20 -9.64 4.85
C LEU A 50 -10.55 -9.91 5.51
N ALA A 51 -10.63 -9.82 6.85
CA ALA A 51 -11.89 -9.96 7.58
C ALA A 51 -12.91 -8.90 7.16
N HIS A 52 -12.47 -7.66 6.96
CA HIS A 52 -13.31 -6.58 6.41
C HIS A 52 -13.86 -6.94 5.02
N PHE A 53 -13.01 -7.41 4.11
CA PHE A 53 -13.47 -7.89 2.80
C PHE A 53 -14.50 -9.00 2.92
N THR A 54 -14.27 -9.97 3.79
CA THR A 54 -15.20 -11.09 4.00
C THR A 54 -16.58 -10.62 4.47
N ALA A 55 -16.60 -9.61 5.33
CA ALA A 55 -17.84 -9.06 5.91
C ALA A 55 -18.58 -8.11 4.94
N THR A 56 -17.85 -7.29 4.17
CA THR A 56 -18.43 -6.17 3.41
C THR A 56 -18.42 -6.39 1.89
N GLN A 57 -17.61 -7.31 1.40
CA GLN A 57 -17.34 -7.54 -0.02
C GLN A 57 -16.67 -6.35 -0.73
N HIS A 58 -16.00 -5.44 0.02
CA HIS A 58 -15.18 -4.38 -0.53
C HIS A 58 -13.80 -4.90 -0.91
N PRO A 59 -13.51 -5.09 -2.20
CA PRO A 59 -12.36 -5.93 -2.59
C PRO A 59 -11.03 -5.19 -2.64
N ILE A 60 -11.03 -3.86 -2.81
CA ILE A 60 -9.82 -3.10 -3.11
C ILE A 60 -9.31 -2.38 -1.86
N CYS A 61 -8.05 -2.58 -1.56
CA CYS A 61 -7.36 -1.88 -0.48
C CYS A 61 -5.95 -1.45 -0.90
N VAL A 62 -5.43 -0.45 -0.21
CA VAL A 62 -4.08 0.09 -0.40
C VAL A 62 -3.30 0.04 0.90
N LYS A 63 -2.03 -0.36 0.84
CA LYS A 63 -1.13 -0.38 1.99
C LYS A 63 -0.61 1.03 2.27
N LEU A 64 -0.99 1.61 3.41
CA LEU A 64 -0.70 3.01 3.74
C LEU A 64 0.80 3.32 3.77
N GLY A 65 1.60 2.46 4.38
CA GLY A 65 3.04 2.66 4.52
C GLY A 65 3.84 2.63 3.21
N THR A 66 3.20 2.30 2.09
CA THR A 66 3.85 2.28 0.78
C THR A 66 3.51 3.49 -0.09
N ILE A 67 2.61 4.36 0.36
CA ILE A 67 2.18 5.55 -0.38
C ILE A 67 3.32 6.57 -0.43
N THR A 68 3.58 7.11 -1.61
CA THR A 68 4.61 8.13 -1.87
C THR A 68 4.06 9.26 -2.74
N PRO A 69 4.67 10.46 -2.71
CA PRO A 69 4.27 11.59 -3.57
C PRO A 69 4.32 11.27 -5.06
N GLU A 70 5.21 10.39 -5.44
CA GLU A 70 5.37 9.94 -6.84
C GLU A 70 4.17 9.12 -7.32
N GLY A 71 3.27 8.78 -6.45
CA GLY A 71 1.94 8.24 -6.63
C GLY A 71 1.76 7.22 -7.75
N GLY A 72 1.59 5.97 -7.41
CA GLY A 72 1.29 4.93 -8.36
C GLY A 72 2.45 3.96 -8.62
N ALA A 73 2.22 2.97 -9.47
CA ALA A 73 3.28 2.11 -9.94
C ALA A 73 4.09 2.87 -11.01
N GLY A 74 5.18 3.47 -10.58
CA GLY A 74 6.09 4.18 -11.47
C GLY A 74 7.47 3.54 -11.47
N VAL A 75 8.08 3.49 -12.62
CA VAL A 75 9.51 3.22 -12.74
C VAL A 75 10.22 4.57 -12.79
N TYR A 76 10.97 4.91 -11.76
CA TYR A 76 11.74 6.15 -11.70
C TYR A 76 13.21 5.89 -11.96
N ARG A 77 13.80 6.78 -12.77
CA ARG A 77 15.24 6.82 -12.92
C ARG A 77 15.82 7.60 -11.74
N HIS A 78 16.59 6.94 -10.91
CA HIS A 78 17.29 7.62 -9.83
C HIS A 78 18.36 8.55 -10.40
N ALA A 79 18.30 9.84 -10.08
CA ALA A 79 19.17 10.88 -10.68
C ALA A 79 20.67 10.68 -10.41
N SER A 80 21.06 9.84 -9.45
CA SER A 80 22.45 9.63 -9.05
C SER A 80 23.06 8.27 -9.46
N ARG A 81 22.26 7.39 -10.07
CA ARG A 81 22.73 6.10 -10.58
C ARG A 81 21.86 5.71 -11.77
N ASP A 82 22.47 5.21 -12.85
CA ASP A 82 21.76 4.64 -14.01
C ASP A 82 20.96 3.38 -13.65
N HIS A 83 20.20 3.47 -12.57
CA HIS A 83 19.41 2.38 -12.04
C HIS A 83 17.93 2.77 -11.96
N TRP A 84 17.09 1.97 -12.60
CA TRP A 84 15.64 2.12 -12.53
C TRP A 84 15.13 1.62 -11.20
N VAL A 85 14.57 2.50 -10.39
CA VAL A 85 13.90 2.12 -9.13
C VAL A 85 12.41 2.02 -9.41
N THR A 86 11.86 0.84 -9.24
CA THR A 86 10.42 0.65 -9.26
C THR A 86 9.87 1.00 -7.88
N VAL A 87 9.12 2.07 -7.78
CA VAL A 87 8.38 2.42 -6.57
C VAL A 87 6.99 1.83 -6.73
N CYS A 88 6.72 0.81 -5.93
CA CYS A 88 5.42 0.14 -5.93
C CYS A 88 4.62 0.59 -4.72
N ILE A 89 3.45 1.18 -4.95
CA ILE A 89 2.41 1.29 -3.95
C ILE A 89 1.62 -0.02 -4.00
N ASP A 90 1.44 -0.65 -2.85
CA ASP A 90 0.69 -1.88 -2.78
C ASP A 90 -0.81 -1.60 -2.79
N ILE A 91 -1.44 -1.87 -3.92
CA ILE A 91 -2.89 -1.95 -4.07
C ILE A 91 -3.24 -3.41 -4.33
N TYR A 92 -4.18 -3.93 -3.58
CA TYR A 92 -4.56 -5.33 -3.63
C TYR A 92 -6.07 -5.51 -3.77
N CYS A 93 -6.45 -6.47 -4.59
CA CYS A 93 -7.83 -6.90 -4.77
C CYS A 93 -8.05 -8.27 -4.14
N TYR A 94 -8.80 -8.34 -3.05
CA TYR A 94 -9.12 -9.60 -2.39
C TYR A 94 -10.01 -10.52 -3.24
N ALA A 95 -10.91 -9.94 -4.06
CA ALA A 95 -11.77 -10.74 -4.94
C ALA A 95 -10.99 -11.41 -6.06
N CYS A 96 -9.98 -10.73 -6.60
CA CYS A 96 -9.12 -11.26 -7.66
C CYS A 96 -7.90 -12.01 -7.12
N ASN A 97 -7.61 -11.83 -5.82
CA ASN A 97 -6.41 -12.33 -5.15
C ASN A 97 -5.11 -11.91 -5.86
N ASP A 98 -5.05 -10.66 -6.29
CA ASP A 98 -3.92 -10.13 -7.07
C ASP A 98 -3.68 -8.64 -6.81
N ALA A 99 -2.45 -8.18 -7.07
CA ALA A 99 -2.10 -6.79 -7.03
C ALA A 99 -2.80 -6.01 -8.17
N ARG A 100 -3.08 -4.74 -7.92
CA ARG A 100 -3.73 -3.84 -8.88
C ARG A 100 -2.96 -2.55 -9.04
N LEU A 101 -3.22 -1.87 -10.14
CA LEU A 101 -2.76 -0.50 -10.38
C LEU A 101 -3.99 0.41 -10.44
N ASP A 102 -3.90 1.53 -9.73
CA ASP A 102 -4.92 2.56 -9.78
C ASP A 102 -4.27 3.87 -10.25
N PRO A 103 -4.48 4.28 -11.50
CA PRO A 103 -3.93 5.52 -12.02
C PRO A 103 -4.54 6.76 -11.38
N GLU A 104 -5.71 6.64 -10.75
CA GLU A 104 -6.43 7.71 -10.05
C GLU A 104 -6.30 7.63 -8.52
N LEU A 105 -5.33 6.88 -8.02
CA LEU A 105 -5.16 6.65 -6.59
C LEU A 105 -5.10 7.95 -5.78
N THR A 106 -4.44 8.98 -6.29
CA THR A 106 -4.37 10.30 -5.63
C THR A 106 -5.75 10.89 -5.39
N THR A 107 -6.64 10.81 -6.38
CA THR A 107 -8.02 11.28 -6.28
C THR A 107 -8.81 10.44 -5.28
N HIS A 108 -8.67 9.12 -5.34
CA HIS A 108 -9.36 8.21 -4.42
C HIS A 108 -8.91 8.44 -2.97
N LEU A 109 -7.62 8.60 -2.72
CA LEU A 109 -7.08 8.88 -1.38
C LEU A 109 -7.51 10.25 -0.84
N ALA A 110 -7.64 11.25 -1.71
CA ALA A 110 -8.14 12.57 -1.32
C ALA A 110 -9.56 12.52 -0.77
N THR A 111 -10.41 11.59 -1.22
CA THR A 111 -11.76 11.40 -0.68
C THR A 111 -11.76 10.96 0.78
N PHE A 112 -10.68 10.35 1.25
CA PHE A 112 -10.48 9.95 2.65
C PHE A 112 -9.62 10.95 3.43
N GLY A 113 -9.35 12.13 2.87
CA GLY A 113 -8.53 13.17 3.50
C GLY A 113 -7.02 12.87 3.48
N ILE A 114 -6.56 11.94 2.67
CA ILE A 114 -5.16 11.59 2.55
C ILE A 114 -4.52 12.37 1.41
N ASN A 115 -3.62 13.28 1.75
CA ASN A 115 -2.82 14.01 0.76
C ASN A 115 -1.56 13.20 0.42
N VAL A 116 -1.53 12.63 -0.77
CA VAL A 116 -0.41 11.81 -1.25
C VAL A 116 0.91 12.60 -1.27
N MET A 117 0.86 13.89 -1.58
CA MET A 117 2.06 14.74 -1.65
C MET A 117 2.76 14.94 -0.31
N SER A 118 2.05 14.76 0.80
CA SER A 118 2.60 14.84 2.15
C SER A 118 3.07 13.49 2.71
N GLN A 119 2.82 12.41 2.00
CA GLN A 119 3.14 11.07 2.48
C GLN A 119 4.62 10.74 2.28
N LYS A 120 5.15 9.94 3.21
CA LYS A 120 6.49 9.36 3.11
C LYS A 120 6.35 7.85 3.22
N LYS A 121 7.08 7.16 2.39
CA LYS A 121 7.15 5.70 2.47
C LYS A 121 7.79 5.28 3.79
N THR A 122 7.06 4.51 4.57
CA THR A 122 7.47 4.01 5.89
C THR A 122 7.67 2.51 5.93
N GLU A 123 7.10 1.81 4.94
CA GLU A 123 7.15 0.35 4.86
C GLU A 123 7.58 -0.11 3.47
N LYS A 124 8.19 -1.29 3.42
CA LYS A 124 8.51 -1.94 2.15
C LYS A 124 7.23 -2.45 1.50
N SER A 125 7.16 -2.30 0.18
CA SER A 125 6.11 -2.95 -0.61
C SER A 125 6.28 -4.47 -0.63
N MET A 126 5.22 -5.19 -0.99
CA MET A 126 5.28 -6.65 -1.13
C MET A 126 6.34 -7.08 -2.14
N THR A 127 6.49 -6.34 -3.24
CA THR A 127 7.52 -6.59 -4.25
C THR A 127 8.92 -6.42 -3.69
N GLU A 128 9.16 -5.42 -2.85
CA GLU A 128 10.46 -5.19 -2.21
C GLU A 128 10.77 -6.26 -1.16
N LEU A 129 9.76 -6.74 -0.43
CA LEU A 129 9.92 -7.82 0.54
C LEU A 129 10.33 -9.12 -0.16
N VAL A 130 9.69 -9.46 -1.27
CA VAL A 130 10.03 -10.65 -2.06
C VAL A 130 11.44 -10.55 -2.65
N ARG A 131 11.83 -9.38 -3.15
CA ARG A 131 13.21 -9.15 -3.64
C ARG A 131 14.27 -9.36 -2.56
N HIS A 132 14.02 -8.92 -1.35
CA HIS A 132 14.95 -9.10 -0.23
C HIS A 132 15.17 -10.59 0.08
N PHE A 133 14.18 -11.42 -0.15
CA PHE A 133 14.25 -12.87 0.05
C PHE A 133 15.06 -13.56 -1.06
N HIS A 134 15.02 -13.06 -2.28
CA HIS A 134 15.71 -13.62 -3.45
C HIS A 134 17.14 -13.12 -3.67
N GLN A 135 17.56 -12.05 -2.98
CA GLN A 135 18.92 -11.51 -3.12
C GLN A 135 20.04 -12.47 -2.60
N GLY A 136 19.66 -13.60 -1.97
CA GLY A 136 20.59 -14.69 -1.65
C GLY A 136 20.89 -15.64 -2.82
N VAL A 137 20.11 -15.62 -3.94
CA VAL A 137 20.19 -16.68 -4.95
C VAL A 137 20.21 -16.19 -6.41
N PHE A 138 19.75 -14.97 -6.74
CA PHE A 138 19.74 -14.51 -8.13
C PHE A 138 20.18 -13.05 -8.31
N ARG A 139 21.34 -12.88 -8.95
CA ARG A 139 21.65 -11.69 -9.74
C ARG A 139 20.80 -11.74 -11.00
N ASP A 140 20.21 -10.58 -11.34
CA ASP A 140 19.44 -10.34 -12.56
C ASP A 140 18.07 -11.02 -12.67
N ALA A 141 17.07 -10.35 -12.11
CA ALA A 141 15.74 -10.38 -12.68
C ALA A 141 15.13 -8.98 -12.57
N HIS A 142 15.19 -8.22 -13.64
CA HIS A 142 14.28 -7.13 -13.93
C HIS A 142 12.87 -7.73 -14.05
N ALA A 143 12.20 -7.91 -12.92
CA ALA A 143 10.77 -8.12 -12.96
C ALA A 143 10.14 -6.72 -12.82
N PRO A 144 9.51 -6.19 -13.86
CA PRO A 144 8.67 -5.01 -13.73
C PRO A 144 7.55 -5.33 -12.75
N CYS A 145 7.05 -4.30 -12.07
CA CYS A 145 5.75 -4.35 -11.40
C CYS A 145 4.69 -4.51 -12.51
N SER A 146 4.77 -5.62 -13.20
CA SER A 146 3.98 -5.88 -14.38
C SER A 146 3.00 -7.00 -14.09
N LYS A 147 1.79 -6.57 -13.81
CA LYS A 147 0.66 -7.14 -14.56
C LYS A 147 -0.42 -6.07 -14.56
N SER A 148 -0.43 -5.31 -15.63
CA SER A 148 -1.50 -4.40 -15.98
C SER A 148 -2.79 -5.19 -16.13
N ASN A 149 -3.58 -5.28 -15.10
CA ASN A 149 -5.01 -5.42 -15.29
C ASN A 149 -5.61 -4.09 -14.85
N LYS A 150 -5.93 -3.26 -15.82
CA LYS A 150 -6.74 -2.06 -15.62
C LYS A 150 -8.04 -2.47 -14.94
N ILE A 151 -8.36 -1.75 -13.88
CA ILE A 151 -9.70 -1.75 -13.29
C ILE A 151 -10.66 -1.08 -14.26
#